data_7b88203cf9e5e3dcddefa08977b34ab3
#
_entry.id   7b88203cf9e5e3dcddefa08977b34ab3
#
_cell.length_a   1.000
_cell.length_b   1.000
_cell.length_c   1.000
_cell.angle_alpha   90.00
_cell.angle_beta   90.00
_cell.angle_gamma   90.00
#
_symmetry.space_group_name_H-M   'P 1'
#
loop_
_entity.id
_entity.type
_entity.pdbx_description
1 polymer ?
#
loop_
_entity_poly.entity_id
_entity_poly.type
_entity_poly.pdbx_seq_one_letter_code
_entity_poly.pdbx_strand_id
1 'polypeptide(L)'
;WESITHLLVNRPRQGIVERRTNETDIRVQVDLDAGGSCQADTGIGFFDHMLDQLASHGGFSLDISCQGDLDIDEHHTVEDCALALGQALNAALGDRRGIGRYGFLLPMDESLAEVAIDLSGRPAIVFEASFPRDFVGEFSTEMVRHFFASLSQSLGAAIHMKVRGENTHHMIEALFKGAGRALKPALARQGNALPSTKGIDRKSVV
;
A
#
# COMPACT_ATOMS: atom_id res chain seq x y z
N TRP A 1 -14.55 -30.63 14.77
CA TRP A 1 -14.89 -29.28 15.23
C TRP A 1 -13.69 -28.34 15.15
N GLU A 2 -12.49 -28.74 15.56
CA GLU A 2 -11.27 -27.90 15.48
C GLU A 2 -10.97 -27.40 14.06
N SER A 3 -11.12 -28.24 13.03
CA SER A 3 -10.91 -27.85 11.63
C SER A 3 -11.92 -26.80 11.14
N ILE A 4 -13.18 -26.88 11.57
CA ILE A 4 -14.22 -25.90 11.20
C ILE A 4 -13.99 -24.59 11.95
N THR A 5 -13.62 -24.66 13.22
CA THR A 5 -13.28 -23.48 14.02
C THR A 5 -12.07 -22.76 13.46
N HIS A 6 -11.04 -23.52 13.02
CA HIS A 6 -9.85 -22.98 12.38
C HIS A 6 -10.17 -22.28 11.05
N LEU A 7 -11.05 -22.87 10.22
CA LEU A 7 -11.52 -22.24 8.97
C LEU A 7 -12.36 -20.99 9.19
N LEU A 8 -13.18 -20.95 10.23
CA LEU A 8 -14.01 -19.80 10.57
C LEU A 8 -13.21 -18.64 11.19
N VAL A 9 -12.15 -18.98 11.95
CA VAL A 9 -11.28 -17.99 12.62
C VAL A 9 -10.20 -17.46 11.66
N ASN A 10 -9.71 -18.30 10.71
CA ASN A 10 -8.64 -17.97 9.77
C ASN A 10 -9.18 -17.88 8.33
N ARG A 11 -10.21 -17.08 8.10
CA ARG A 11 -10.62 -16.77 6.71
C ARG A 11 -9.43 -16.19 5.95
N PRO A 12 -9.19 -16.65 4.69
CA PRO A 12 -8.18 -16.03 3.83
C PRO A 12 -8.43 -14.53 3.72
N ARG A 13 -7.39 -13.73 3.92
CA ARG A 13 -7.48 -12.28 3.79
C ARG A 13 -7.04 -11.88 2.40
N GLN A 14 -7.95 -12.06 1.46
CA GLN A 14 -7.73 -11.79 0.04
C GLN A 14 -8.65 -10.67 -0.43
N GLY A 15 -8.15 -9.83 -1.35
CA GLY A 15 -8.91 -8.79 -2.01
C GLY A 15 -8.59 -8.79 -3.50
N ILE A 16 -9.64 -8.69 -4.31
CA ILE A 16 -9.54 -8.57 -5.77
C ILE A 16 -10.31 -7.32 -6.16
N VAL A 17 -9.69 -6.50 -7.00
CA VAL A 17 -10.30 -5.31 -7.60
C VAL A 17 -10.04 -5.33 -9.09
N GLU A 18 -11.09 -5.17 -9.86
CA GLU A 18 -11.05 -4.90 -11.29
C GLU A 18 -11.68 -3.53 -11.52
N ARG A 19 -10.97 -2.65 -12.19
CA ARG A 19 -11.40 -1.29 -12.46
C ARG A 19 -11.07 -0.92 -13.88
N ARG A 20 -12.06 -0.43 -14.60
CA ARG A 20 -11.91 0.03 -15.97
C ARG A 20 -12.49 1.43 -16.12
N THR A 21 -11.70 2.31 -16.71
CA THR A 21 -12.08 3.67 -17.12
C THR A 21 -11.81 3.84 -18.61
N ASN A 22 -11.87 5.06 -19.11
CA ASN A 22 -11.40 5.36 -20.46
C ASN A 22 -9.87 5.48 -20.54
N GLU A 23 -9.21 5.62 -19.41
CA GLU A 23 -7.78 5.91 -19.26
C GLU A 23 -6.99 4.69 -18.84
N THR A 24 -7.62 3.79 -18.05
CA THR A 24 -6.93 2.62 -17.48
C THR A 24 -7.82 1.38 -17.45
N ASP A 25 -7.21 0.21 -17.62
CA ASP A 25 -7.81 -1.11 -17.36
C ASP A 25 -6.91 -1.84 -16.35
N ILE A 26 -7.43 -2.06 -15.12
CA ILE A 26 -6.62 -2.49 -13.99
C ILE A 26 -7.23 -3.71 -13.33
N ARG A 27 -6.36 -4.66 -13.00
CA ARG A 27 -6.66 -5.77 -12.10
C ARG A 27 -5.65 -5.82 -10.99
N VAL A 28 -6.11 -5.90 -9.74
CA VAL A 28 -5.30 -6.07 -8.54
C VAL A 28 -5.82 -7.23 -7.73
N GLN A 29 -4.92 -8.10 -7.31
CA GLN A 29 -5.18 -9.17 -6.34
C GLN A 29 -4.14 -9.10 -5.24
N VAL A 30 -4.60 -9.11 -3.98
CA VAL A 30 -3.74 -9.18 -2.79
C VAL A 30 -4.11 -10.37 -1.93
N ASP A 31 -3.11 -10.96 -1.28
CA ASP A 31 -3.28 -11.97 -0.23
C ASP A 31 -2.37 -11.60 0.95
N LEU A 32 -2.98 -11.21 2.08
CA LEU A 32 -2.25 -10.73 3.26
C LEU A 32 -1.55 -11.86 4.04
N ASP A 33 -1.84 -13.11 3.73
CA ASP A 33 -1.34 -14.28 4.45
C ASP A 33 -0.39 -15.15 3.60
N ALA A 34 -0.21 -14.84 2.30
CA ALA A 34 0.55 -15.69 1.35
C ALA A 34 2.06 -15.39 1.26
N GLY A 35 2.57 -14.42 2.05
CA GLY A 35 3.98 -14.00 1.98
C GLY A 35 4.26 -12.94 0.91
N GLY A 36 5.50 -12.41 0.86
CA GLY A 36 5.86 -11.23 0.09
C GLY A 36 6.26 -11.52 -1.36
N SER A 37 5.37 -12.09 -2.20
CA SER A 37 5.59 -12.21 -3.65
C SER A 37 4.90 -11.07 -4.40
N CYS A 38 5.52 -10.57 -5.47
CA CYS A 38 4.94 -9.55 -6.33
C CYS A 38 5.04 -9.94 -7.80
N GLN A 39 3.95 -9.70 -8.53
CA GLN A 39 3.92 -9.63 -9.98
C GLN A 39 3.29 -8.29 -10.34
N ALA A 40 4.06 -7.38 -10.92
CA ALA A 40 3.61 -6.06 -11.31
C ALA A 40 3.90 -5.85 -12.79
N ASP A 41 2.91 -5.40 -13.53
CA ASP A 41 2.97 -5.06 -14.95
C ASP A 41 2.11 -3.82 -15.19
N THR A 42 2.72 -2.65 -15.03
CA THR A 42 2.06 -1.36 -15.22
C THR A 42 2.55 -0.62 -16.47
N GLY A 43 3.57 -1.17 -17.15
CA GLY A 43 4.26 -0.50 -18.24
C GLY A 43 5.30 0.52 -17.80
N ILE A 44 5.46 0.77 -16.48
CA ILE A 44 6.42 1.72 -15.91
C ILE A 44 7.41 0.94 -15.04
N GLY A 45 8.57 0.57 -15.59
CA GLY A 45 9.49 -0.37 -14.96
C GLY A 45 9.97 0.04 -13.55
N PHE A 46 10.20 1.33 -13.31
CA PHE A 46 10.57 1.80 -11.97
C PHE A 46 9.39 1.69 -10.99
N PHE A 47 8.17 1.93 -11.43
CA PHE A 47 6.97 1.80 -10.60
C PHE A 47 6.70 0.34 -10.25
N ASP A 48 6.85 -0.59 -11.20
CA ASP A 48 6.75 -2.03 -10.97
C ASP A 48 7.74 -2.49 -9.89
N HIS A 49 8.99 -1.98 -9.95
CA HIS A 49 9.99 -2.22 -8.92
C HIS A 49 9.56 -1.65 -7.56
N MET A 50 8.93 -0.48 -7.50
CA MET A 50 8.44 0.11 -6.25
C MET A 50 7.28 -0.71 -5.64
N LEU A 51 6.37 -1.21 -6.46
CA LEU A 51 5.30 -2.12 -6.04
C LEU A 51 5.84 -3.43 -5.48
N ASP A 52 6.90 -3.98 -6.10
CA ASP A 52 7.61 -5.16 -5.56
C ASP A 52 8.23 -4.86 -4.19
N GLN A 53 8.91 -3.72 -4.02
CA GLN A 53 9.45 -3.34 -2.71
C GLN A 53 8.36 -3.22 -1.64
N LEU A 54 7.22 -2.63 -1.99
CA LEU A 54 6.08 -2.50 -1.07
C LEU A 54 5.53 -3.86 -0.62
N ALA A 55 5.26 -4.76 -1.55
CA ALA A 55 4.70 -6.07 -1.28
C ALA A 55 5.68 -7.00 -0.54
N SER A 56 6.92 -7.10 -1.04
CA SER A 56 7.98 -7.95 -0.46
C SER A 56 8.28 -7.56 0.98
N HIS A 57 8.46 -6.26 1.26
CA HIS A 57 8.71 -5.76 2.61
C HIS A 57 7.45 -5.73 3.48
N GLY A 58 6.27 -5.59 2.85
CA GLY A 58 4.96 -5.69 3.51
C GLY A 58 4.59 -7.11 3.91
N GLY A 59 5.21 -8.10 3.29
CA GLY A 59 4.98 -9.53 3.54
C GLY A 59 3.59 -9.99 3.11
N PHE A 60 3.00 -9.36 2.10
CA PHE A 60 1.77 -9.77 1.45
C PHE A 60 2.03 -10.09 -0.04
N SER A 61 1.23 -10.96 -0.63
CA SER A 61 1.29 -11.25 -2.06
C SER A 61 0.51 -10.19 -2.84
N LEU A 62 1.09 -9.73 -3.95
CA LEU A 62 0.50 -8.75 -4.87
C LEU A 62 0.62 -9.26 -6.31
N ASP A 63 -0.51 -9.29 -7.01
CA ASP A 63 -0.58 -9.42 -8.46
C ASP A 63 -1.34 -8.21 -9.00
N ILE A 64 -0.67 -7.37 -9.80
CA ILE A 64 -1.22 -6.13 -10.34
C ILE A 64 -0.85 -5.98 -11.80
N SER A 65 -1.86 -5.74 -12.63
CA SER A 65 -1.69 -5.37 -14.03
C SER A 65 -2.48 -4.11 -14.35
N CYS A 66 -1.89 -3.23 -15.13
CA CYS A 66 -2.52 -2.00 -15.60
C CYS A 66 -2.18 -1.75 -17.06
N GLN A 67 -3.21 -1.54 -17.89
CA GLN A 67 -3.06 -0.97 -19.22
C GLN A 67 -3.58 0.47 -19.16
N GLY A 68 -2.66 1.42 -19.07
CA GLY A 68 -2.95 2.84 -18.98
C GLY A 68 -2.60 3.59 -20.26
N ASP A 69 -3.03 4.84 -20.33
CA ASP A 69 -2.79 5.77 -21.44
C ASP A 69 -1.40 6.45 -21.34
N LEU A 70 -0.34 5.63 -21.25
CA LEU A 70 1.05 6.08 -21.10
C LEU A 70 1.54 6.97 -22.27
N ASP A 71 0.79 7.01 -23.38
CA ASP A 71 1.05 7.98 -24.46
C ASP A 71 0.78 9.44 -24.03
N ILE A 72 -0.02 9.63 -22.97
CA ILE A 72 -0.29 10.93 -22.36
C ILE A 72 0.78 11.22 -21.32
N ASP A 73 0.76 10.48 -20.21
CA ASP A 73 1.78 10.45 -19.15
C ASP A 73 1.53 9.26 -18.21
N GLU A 74 2.28 9.16 -17.11
CA GLU A 74 2.14 8.12 -16.11
C GLU A 74 1.07 8.38 -15.04
N HIS A 75 0.47 9.57 -15.01
CA HIS A 75 -0.37 10.05 -13.92
C HIS A 75 -1.55 9.11 -13.64
N HIS A 76 -2.40 8.87 -14.66
CA HIS A 76 -3.58 8.02 -14.50
C HIS A 76 -3.21 6.59 -14.11
N THR A 77 -2.14 6.05 -14.68
CA THR A 77 -1.65 4.71 -14.35
C THR A 77 -1.26 4.60 -12.88
N VAL A 78 -0.46 5.54 -12.36
CA VAL A 78 0.04 5.51 -10.98
C VAL A 78 -1.08 5.77 -9.97
N GLU A 79 -1.92 6.77 -10.22
CA GLU A 79 -3.05 7.11 -9.34
C GLU A 79 -4.06 5.96 -9.26
N ASP A 80 -4.49 5.45 -10.39
CA ASP A 80 -5.50 4.39 -10.47
C ASP A 80 -5.00 3.07 -9.91
N CYS A 81 -3.72 2.72 -10.12
CA CYS A 81 -3.08 1.58 -9.46
C CYS A 81 -3.08 1.75 -7.94
N ALA A 82 -2.77 2.93 -7.42
CA ALA A 82 -2.79 3.20 -5.99
C ALA A 82 -4.21 3.08 -5.40
N LEU A 83 -5.22 3.60 -6.09
CA LEU A 83 -6.63 3.49 -5.70
C LEU A 83 -7.08 2.03 -5.67
N ALA A 84 -6.79 1.27 -6.73
CA ALA A 84 -7.15 -0.14 -6.85
C ALA A 84 -6.44 -1.00 -5.80
N LEU A 85 -5.14 -0.79 -5.57
CA LEU A 85 -4.36 -1.47 -4.53
C LEU A 85 -4.92 -1.18 -3.13
N GLY A 86 -5.22 0.09 -2.81
CA GLY A 86 -5.80 0.45 -1.53
C GLY A 86 -7.17 -0.17 -1.31
N GLN A 87 -8.01 -0.24 -2.33
CA GLN A 87 -9.30 -0.92 -2.28
C GLN A 87 -9.13 -2.43 -2.06
N ALA A 88 -8.18 -3.09 -2.75
CA ALA A 88 -7.91 -4.52 -2.59
C ALA A 88 -7.39 -4.84 -1.18
N LEU A 89 -6.45 -4.06 -0.65
CA LEU A 89 -5.97 -4.16 0.73
C LEU A 89 -7.10 -3.95 1.74
N ASN A 90 -7.95 -2.95 1.53
CA ASN A 90 -9.08 -2.67 2.39
C ASN A 90 -10.13 -3.82 2.37
N ALA A 91 -10.39 -4.41 1.20
CA ALA A 91 -11.25 -5.58 1.07
C ALA A 91 -10.67 -6.79 1.81
N ALA A 92 -9.36 -7.04 1.67
CA ALA A 92 -8.67 -8.13 2.36
C ALA A 92 -8.64 -7.95 3.89
N LEU A 93 -8.57 -6.71 4.39
CA LEU A 93 -8.61 -6.40 5.83
C LEU A 93 -9.98 -6.67 6.46
N GLY A 94 -11.06 -6.58 5.70
CA GLY A 94 -12.42 -6.78 6.18
C GLY A 94 -12.78 -5.82 7.34
N ASP A 95 -13.18 -6.38 8.47
CA ASP A 95 -13.60 -5.63 9.67
C ASP A 95 -12.42 -5.14 10.55
N ARG A 96 -11.19 -5.35 10.11
CA ARG A 96 -9.94 -4.97 10.80
C ARG A 96 -9.78 -5.55 12.22
N ARG A 97 -10.50 -6.62 12.56
CA ARG A 97 -10.34 -7.27 13.86
C ARG A 97 -9.01 -8.00 13.96
N GLY A 98 -8.35 -7.83 15.09
CA GLY A 98 -7.13 -8.55 15.44
C GLY A 98 -5.90 -8.15 14.63
N ILE A 99 -5.92 -7.03 13.89
CA ILE A 99 -4.72 -6.50 13.21
C ILE A 99 -3.83 -5.71 14.16
N GLY A 100 -2.54 -5.58 13.81
CA GLY A 100 -1.58 -4.76 14.56
C GLY A 100 -1.84 -3.26 14.47
N ARG A 101 -2.50 -2.80 13.41
CA ARG A 101 -2.93 -1.44 13.09
C ARG A 101 -1.80 -0.44 12.84
N TYR A 102 -0.71 -0.47 13.60
CA TYR A 102 0.37 0.51 13.54
C TYR A 102 1.68 -0.07 13.02
N GLY A 103 2.50 0.75 12.34
CA GLY A 103 3.82 0.37 11.87
C GLY A 103 4.70 1.56 11.49
N PHE A 104 6.03 1.34 11.38
CA PHE A 104 7.03 2.41 11.23
C PHE A 104 8.41 1.97 10.68
N LEU A 105 9.20 2.87 10.21
CA LEU A 105 10.61 3.26 9.97
C LEU A 105 11.65 2.36 9.25
N LEU A 106 12.42 2.95 8.25
CA LEU A 106 13.55 2.26 7.60
C LEU A 106 14.62 3.23 7.02
N PRO A 107 15.95 2.97 7.23
CA PRO A 107 17.05 3.56 6.46
C PRO A 107 17.34 2.75 5.18
N MET A 108 17.93 3.40 4.17
CA MET A 108 18.51 2.80 2.98
C MET A 108 19.77 3.57 2.56
N ASP A 109 20.93 2.97 2.77
CA ASP A 109 22.26 3.59 2.57
C ASP A 109 22.33 4.98 3.23
N GLU A 110 22.55 6.05 2.44
CA GLU A 110 22.57 7.45 2.90
C GLU A 110 21.16 8.04 3.08
N SER A 111 20.13 7.35 2.63
CA SER A 111 18.74 7.80 2.71
C SER A 111 18.02 7.23 3.93
N LEU A 112 17.24 8.07 4.59
CA LEU A 112 16.41 7.68 5.72
C LEU A 112 14.96 8.05 5.46
N ALA A 113 14.09 7.04 5.43
CA ALA A 113 12.64 7.22 5.41
C ALA A 113 12.05 7.01 6.81
N GLU A 114 11.21 7.94 7.24
CA GLU A 114 10.36 7.81 8.41
C GLU A 114 8.93 7.57 7.92
N VAL A 115 8.37 6.40 8.19
CA VAL A 115 7.02 6.03 7.75
C VAL A 115 6.22 5.56 8.95
N ALA A 116 5.02 6.11 9.14
CA ALA A 116 4.07 5.66 10.15
C ALA A 116 2.68 5.51 9.52
N ILE A 117 2.00 4.39 9.82
CA ILE A 117 0.69 4.06 9.26
C ILE A 117 -0.28 3.74 10.39
N ASP A 118 -1.50 4.30 10.31
CA ASP A 118 -2.62 3.94 11.16
C ASP A 118 -3.83 3.50 10.30
N LEU A 119 -4.18 2.23 10.36
CA LEU A 119 -5.32 1.64 9.64
C LEU A 119 -6.64 1.92 10.35
N SER A 120 -6.90 3.18 10.66
CA SER A 120 -8.04 3.64 11.48
C SER A 120 -9.37 3.79 10.71
N GLY A 121 -9.39 3.56 9.40
CA GLY A 121 -10.55 3.87 8.55
C GLY A 121 -10.70 5.36 8.21
N ARG A 122 -9.75 6.20 8.58
CA ARG A 122 -9.73 7.66 8.33
C ARG A 122 -8.52 8.02 7.50
N PRO A 123 -8.71 8.39 6.22
CA PRO A 123 -7.60 8.78 5.37
C PRO A 123 -6.97 10.10 5.84
N ALA A 124 -5.65 10.14 5.86
CA ALA A 124 -4.84 11.34 6.04
C ALA A 124 -3.46 11.11 5.46
N ILE A 125 -2.89 12.10 4.79
CA ILE A 125 -1.53 12.05 4.26
C ILE A 125 -0.70 13.22 4.79
N VAL A 126 0.43 12.92 5.39
CA VAL A 126 1.51 13.87 5.67
C VAL A 126 2.74 13.39 4.93
N PHE A 127 3.25 14.20 4.02
CA PHE A 127 4.35 13.83 3.14
C PHE A 127 5.40 14.95 3.10
N GLU A 128 6.59 14.66 3.61
CA GLU A 128 7.74 15.57 3.63
C GLU A 128 8.91 14.95 2.85
N ALA A 129 9.10 15.38 1.61
CA ALA A 129 10.21 14.98 0.76
C ALA A 129 10.61 16.13 -0.18
N SER A 130 11.89 16.20 -0.50
CA SER A 130 12.41 17.04 -1.56
C SER A 130 13.39 16.19 -2.37
N PHE A 131 13.01 15.86 -3.59
CA PHE A 131 13.80 15.01 -4.47
C PHE A 131 14.78 15.87 -5.28
N PRO A 132 16.09 15.49 -5.33
CA PRO A 132 17.09 16.19 -6.14
C PRO A 132 16.87 16.13 -7.66
N ARG A 133 16.08 15.16 -8.14
CA ARG A 133 15.73 14.96 -9.56
C ARG A 133 14.23 14.90 -9.74
N ASP A 134 13.74 15.37 -10.88
CA ASP A 134 12.32 15.32 -11.23
C ASP A 134 11.89 13.92 -11.72
N PHE A 135 12.84 13.10 -12.21
CA PHE A 135 12.57 11.77 -12.74
C PHE A 135 13.58 10.72 -12.26
N VAL A 136 13.11 9.46 -12.13
CA VAL A 136 13.91 8.25 -12.01
C VAL A 136 13.45 7.29 -13.12
N GLY A 137 14.29 7.07 -14.14
CA GLY A 137 13.84 6.45 -15.37
C GLY A 137 12.74 7.30 -16.01
N GLU A 138 11.61 6.68 -16.31
CA GLU A 138 10.42 7.33 -16.88
C GLU A 138 9.40 7.78 -15.81
N PHE A 139 9.71 7.56 -14.52
CA PHE A 139 8.81 7.85 -13.41
C PHE A 139 9.07 9.25 -12.83
N SER A 140 8.06 10.11 -12.83
CA SER A 140 8.11 11.42 -12.20
C SER A 140 8.10 11.32 -10.69
N THR A 141 8.95 12.07 -10.00
CA THR A 141 9.07 12.03 -8.54
C THR A 141 7.87 12.63 -7.81
N GLU A 142 7.09 13.50 -8.47
CA GLU A 142 5.82 14.00 -7.92
C GLU A 142 4.78 12.91 -7.73
N MET A 143 4.81 11.84 -8.55
CA MET A 143 3.91 10.71 -8.46
C MET A 143 4.09 9.90 -7.18
N VAL A 144 5.23 9.98 -6.50
CA VAL A 144 5.43 9.33 -5.19
C VAL A 144 4.40 9.82 -4.17
N ARG A 145 4.25 11.13 -4.04
CA ARG A 145 3.26 11.72 -3.14
C ARG A 145 1.84 11.38 -3.58
N HIS A 146 1.59 11.42 -4.87
CA HIS A 146 0.27 11.13 -5.46
C HIS A 146 -0.16 9.69 -5.18
N PHE A 147 0.73 8.73 -5.41
CA PHE A 147 0.53 7.32 -5.08
C PHE A 147 0.11 7.12 -3.62
N PHE A 148 0.88 7.64 -2.66
CA PHE A 148 0.58 7.44 -1.24
C PHE A 148 -0.67 8.20 -0.78
N ALA A 149 -1.02 9.32 -1.42
CA ALA A 149 -2.27 10.04 -1.15
C ALA A 149 -3.49 9.21 -1.59
N SER A 150 -3.45 8.66 -2.80
CA SER A 150 -4.51 7.81 -3.35
C SER A 150 -4.64 6.48 -2.60
N LEU A 151 -3.51 5.87 -2.23
CA LEU A 151 -3.47 4.70 -1.36
C LEU A 151 -4.09 4.99 0.03
N SER A 152 -3.72 6.10 0.66
CA SER A 152 -4.29 6.55 1.94
C SER A 152 -5.81 6.66 1.87
N GLN A 153 -6.31 7.29 0.83
CA GLN A 153 -7.74 7.52 0.62
C GLN A 153 -8.50 6.20 0.45
N SER A 154 -8.04 5.32 -0.42
CA SER A 154 -8.73 4.09 -0.76
C SER A 154 -8.62 3.01 0.31
N LEU A 155 -7.46 2.92 1.00
CA LEU A 155 -7.24 2.04 2.13
C LEU A 155 -7.96 2.54 3.41
N GLY A 156 -8.26 3.82 3.51
CA GLY A 156 -8.76 4.44 4.72
C GLY A 156 -7.70 4.45 5.83
N ALA A 157 -6.49 4.89 5.49
CA ALA A 157 -5.34 4.89 6.38
C ALA A 157 -4.80 6.32 6.58
N ALA A 158 -4.35 6.64 7.79
CA ALA A 158 -3.48 7.78 7.98
C ALA A 158 -2.04 7.34 7.70
N ILE A 159 -1.36 8.04 6.79
CA ILE A 159 0.01 7.75 6.36
C ILE A 159 0.86 9.02 6.58
N HIS A 160 1.88 8.90 7.41
CA HIS A 160 2.88 9.94 7.62
C HIS A 160 4.21 9.47 7.06
N MET A 161 4.79 10.27 6.18
CA MET A 161 6.04 9.95 5.49
C MET A 161 6.98 11.14 5.47
N LYS A 162 8.25 10.87 5.76
CA LYS A 162 9.33 11.83 5.64
C LYS A 162 10.57 11.12 5.10
N VAL A 163 11.28 11.74 4.17
CA VAL A 163 12.52 11.19 3.66
C VAL A 163 13.58 12.28 3.52
N ARG A 164 14.83 11.91 3.80
CA ARG A 164 16.03 12.69 3.52
C ARG A 164 17.09 11.80 2.91
N GLY A 165 17.89 12.32 2.00
CA GLY A 165 18.95 11.61 1.29
C GLY A 165 19.51 12.45 0.15
N GLU A 166 20.45 11.89 -0.59
CA GLU A 166 21.11 12.55 -1.71
C GLU A 166 20.78 11.89 -3.06
N ASN A 167 20.43 10.60 -3.05
CA ASN A 167 20.07 9.83 -4.23
C ASN A 167 18.55 9.67 -4.32
N THR A 168 17.93 10.27 -5.33
CA THR A 168 16.46 10.23 -5.55
C THR A 168 15.91 8.80 -5.63
N HIS A 169 16.62 7.87 -6.31
CA HIS A 169 16.20 6.46 -6.37
C HIS A 169 16.15 5.83 -4.96
N HIS A 170 17.25 5.98 -4.18
CA HIS A 170 17.32 5.46 -2.82
C HIS A 170 16.24 6.07 -1.91
N MET A 171 15.97 7.38 -2.06
CA MET A 171 14.92 8.06 -1.28
C MET A 171 13.54 7.48 -1.56
N ILE A 172 13.19 7.30 -2.84
CA ILE A 172 11.89 6.74 -3.23
C ILE A 172 11.78 5.28 -2.78
N GLU A 173 12.80 4.48 -3.04
CA GLU A 173 12.84 3.07 -2.65
C GLU A 173 12.75 2.92 -1.12
N ALA A 174 13.42 3.78 -0.34
CA ALA A 174 13.29 3.79 1.13
C ALA A 174 11.87 4.09 1.59
N LEU A 175 11.14 5.00 0.91
CA LEU A 175 9.72 5.26 1.22
C LEU A 175 8.84 4.04 0.96
N PHE A 176 8.98 3.36 -0.18
CA PHE A 176 8.18 2.17 -0.50
C PHE A 176 8.53 0.97 0.39
N LYS A 177 9.82 0.72 0.64
CA LYS A 177 10.27 -0.29 1.61
C LYS A 177 9.77 0.03 3.03
N GLY A 178 9.87 1.30 3.44
CA GLY A 178 9.39 1.78 4.72
C GLY A 178 7.88 1.59 4.87
N ALA A 179 7.10 1.89 3.82
CA ALA A 179 5.67 1.65 3.79
C ALA A 179 5.34 0.15 3.89
N GLY A 180 6.03 -0.71 3.15
CA GLY A 180 5.89 -2.15 3.27
C GLY A 180 6.19 -2.64 4.69
N ARG A 181 7.32 -2.22 5.27
CA ARG A 181 7.71 -2.58 6.65
C ARG A 181 6.73 -2.07 7.70
N ALA A 182 6.16 -0.88 7.49
CA ALA A 182 5.11 -0.35 8.36
C ALA A 182 3.79 -1.12 8.21
N LEU A 183 3.43 -1.50 6.99
CA LEU A 183 2.24 -2.32 6.72
C LEU A 183 2.35 -3.71 7.34
N LYS A 184 3.50 -4.36 7.31
CA LYS A 184 3.67 -5.74 7.79
C LYS A 184 3.13 -5.97 9.21
N PRO A 185 3.57 -5.25 10.26
CA PRO A 185 2.98 -5.40 11.60
C PRO A 185 1.56 -4.85 11.69
N ALA A 186 1.22 -3.81 10.90
CA ALA A 186 -0.11 -3.22 10.91
C ALA A 186 -1.17 -4.19 10.35
N LEU A 187 -0.82 -4.98 9.35
CA LEU A 187 -1.67 -6.00 8.72
C LEU A 187 -1.69 -7.31 9.49
N ALA A 188 -0.66 -7.57 10.34
CA ALA A 188 -0.52 -8.83 11.05
C ALA A 188 -1.71 -9.09 11.97
N ARG A 189 -2.25 -10.32 11.93
CA ARG A 189 -3.34 -10.73 12.83
C ARG A 189 -2.80 -10.97 14.24
N GLN A 190 -3.32 -10.25 15.23
CA GLN A 190 -2.90 -10.31 16.64
C GLN A 190 -4.04 -10.72 17.59
N GLY A 191 -5.06 -11.42 17.08
CA GLY A 191 -6.22 -11.88 17.85
C GLY A 191 -7.54 -11.49 17.19
N ASN A 192 -8.61 -11.41 17.98
CA ASN A 192 -9.97 -11.14 17.50
C ASN A 192 -10.57 -9.83 18.04
N ALA A 193 -9.84 -9.10 18.87
CA ALA A 193 -10.31 -7.84 19.43
C ALA A 193 -10.27 -6.72 18.38
N LEU A 194 -11.24 -5.82 18.41
CA LEU A 194 -11.19 -4.61 17.63
C LEU A 194 -10.11 -3.68 18.24
N PRO A 195 -9.08 -3.24 17.50
CA PRO A 195 -8.02 -2.38 18.04
C PRO A 195 -8.52 -0.91 18.15
N SER A 196 -9.63 -0.71 18.86
CA SER A 196 -10.27 0.59 19.07
C SER A 196 -10.90 0.66 20.45
N THR A 197 -10.54 1.69 21.21
CA THR A 197 -11.18 1.99 22.51
C THR A 197 -12.63 2.43 22.38
N LYS A 198 -13.09 2.81 21.18
CA LYS A 198 -14.47 3.21 20.90
C LYS A 198 -15.41 2.03 20.64
N GLY A 199 -14.88 0.80 20.53
CA GLY A 199 -15.67 -0.42 20.31
C GLY A 199 -16.36 -0.54 18.94
N ILE A 200 -16.17 0.45 18.05
CA ILE A 200 -16.73 0.50 16.68
C ILE A 200 -15.65 0.93 15.69
N ASP A 201 -15.66 0.33 14.50
CA ASP A 201 -14.98 0.87 13.33
C ASP A 201 -15.89 1.90 12.66
N ARG A 202 -15.33 3.00 12.13
CA ARG A 202 -16.10 4.12 11.59
C ARG A 202 -16.99 3.78 10.38
N LYS A 203 -16.80 2.64 9.75
CA LYS A 203 -17.69 2.14 8.68
C LYS A 203 -19.10 1.75 9.15
N SER A 204 -19.32 1.60 10.45
CA SER A 204 -20.61 1.20 11.02
C SER A 204 -21.48 2.37 11.51
N VAL A 205 -21.07 3.62 11.24
CA VAL A 205 -21.84 4.82 11.58
C VAL A 205 -22.23 5.53 10.27
N VAL A 206 -23.24 5.00 9.61
CA VAL A 206 -24.11 5.70 8.66
C VAL A 206 -25.53 5.47 9.11
#